data_e80c375e3b8be91dbde9c1abe0e47fae
#
_entry.id   e80c375e3b8be91dbde9c1abe0e47fae
#
_cell.length_a   1.000
_cell.length_b   1.000
_cell.length_c   1.000
_cell.angle_alpha   90.00
_cell.angle_beta   90.00
_cell.angle_gamma   90.00
#
_symmetry.space_group_name_H-M   'P 1'
#
loop_
_entity.id
_entity.type
_entity.pdbx_description
1 polymer ?
#
loop_
_entity_poly.entity_id
_entity_poly.type
_entity_poly.pdbx_seq_one_letter_code
_entity_poly.pdbx_strand_id
1 'polypeptide(L)'
;MGSAQQGGSYPVRWWAPVPEDQKADWEILPQAALPGEVILSKRNELGILSNFATTPFTYRGRRYASVEGFWQMMLYPEGSDDPRATAAGLMWPHTRDEVAQMTAFEAKGAGTAAENNMRTMGINWVTFEGKRMEYRSMRKAEHYRLVVEAMRAKLEQNPKVREILLATGDLVLRPDHIQEPSAPPEWQYFKIWMEMRTELQANK
;
A
#
# COMPACT_ATOMS: atom_id res chain seq x y z
N MET A 1 7.93 -29.84 14.85
CA MET A 1 9.30 -29.70 15.40
C MET A 1 9.65 -28.21 15.45
N GLY A 2 9.97 -27.77 16.61
CA GLY A 2 10.43 -26.58 17.19
C GLY A 2 10.44 -25.28 16.40
N SER A 3 9.46 -24.39 16.69
CA SER A 3 9.59 -22.96 16.49
C SER A 3 10.74 -22.45 17.36
N ALA A 4 11.84 -22.03 16.75
CA ALA A 4 12.89 -21.30 17.42
C ALA A 4 12.28 -19.97 17.93
N GLN A 5 11.98 -19.91 19.23
CA GLN A 5 11.66 -18.69 19.92
C GLN A 5 12.83 -17.74 19.82
N GLN A 6 12.66 -16.67 19.06
CA GLN A 6 13.59 -15.58 19.04
C GLN A 6 13.35 -14.69 20.26
N GLY A 7 14.42 -14.31 20.94
CA GLY A 7 14.45 -13.61 22.21
C GLY A 7 14.04 -12.13 22.12
N GLY A 8 12.78 -11.89 21.85
CA GLY A 8 12.07 -10.63 21.97
C GLY A 8 10.61 -10.96 22.17
N SER A 9 9.92 -10.23 23.06
CA SER A 9 8.53 -10.46 23.44
C SER A 9 7.55 -10.06 22.33
N TYR A 10 7.68 -10.64 21.14
CA TYR A 10 6.73 -10.41 20.05
C TYR A 10 5.42 -11.17 20.29
N PRO A 11 4.25 -10.63 19.90
CA PRO A 11 2.97 -11.31 20.05
C PRO A 11 2.91 -12.61 19.22
N VAL A 12 2.75 -13.75 19.88
CA VAL A 12 2.70 -15.08 19.24
C VAL A 12 1.63 -15.15 18.13
N ARG A 13 0.53 -14.41 18.25
CA ARG A 13 -0.55 -14.35 17.26
C ARG A 13 -0.11 -13.85 15.88
N TRP A 14 1.07 -13.21 15.77
CA TRP A 14 1.58 -12.76 14.46
C TRP A 14 1.98 -13.91 13.55
N TRP A 15 2.25 -15.08 14.13
CA TRP A 15 2.57 -16.32 13.43
C TRP A 15 1.51 -17.40 13.63
N ALA A 16 0.35 -17.03 14.19
CA ALA A 16 -0.71 -17.99 14.43
C ALA A 16 -1.14 -18.67 13.12
N PRO A 17 -1.13 -20.00 13.07
CA PRO A 17 -1.45 -20.73 11.85
C PRO A 17 -2.92 -20.52 11.46
N VAL A 18 -3.11 -20.30 10.18
CA VAL A 18 -4.41 -20.24 9.53
C VAL A 18 -4.59 -21.52 8.74
N PRO A 19 -5.75 -22.22 8.83
CA PRO A 19 -6.03 -23.39 8.03
C PRO A 19 -5.92 -23.10 6.52
N GLU A 20 -5.34 -24.02 5.76
CA GLU A 20 -5.13 -23.84 4.31
C GLU A 20 -6.44 -23.72 3.51
N ASP A 21 -7.52 -24.33 3.98
CA ASP A 21 -8.86 -24.21 3.40
C ASP A 21 -9.50 -22.81 3.57
N GLN A 22 -8.90 -21.97 4.43
CA GLN A 22 -9.31 -20.57 4.63
C GLN A 22 -8.41 -19.59 3.90
N LYS A 23 -7.39 -20.06 3.17
CA LYS A 23 -6.45 -19.24 2.43
C LYS A 23 -7.10 -18.71 1.15
N ALA A 24 -6.94 -17.41 0.89
CA ALA A 24 -7.23 -16.85 -0.42
C ALA A 24 -6.10 -17.17 -1.42
N ASP A 25 -6.42 -17.30 -2.71
CA ASP A 25 -5.45 -17.68 -3.76
C ASP A 25 -4.23 -16.74 -3.85
N TRP A 26 -4.42 -15.49 -3.51
CA TRP A 26 -3.38 -14.46 -3.54
C TRP A 26 -2.57 -14.36 -2.24
N GLU A 27 -2.98 -15.04 -1.16
CA GLU A 27 -2.51 -14.79 0.20
C GLU A 27 -1.26 -15.61 0.55
N ILE A 28 -0.35 -14.98 1.29
CA ILE A 28 0.73 -15.65 2.02
C ILE A 28 0.34 -15.65 3.49
N LEU A 29 0.17 -16.83 4.06
CA LEU A 29 -0.31 -17.00 5.43
C LEU A 29 0.77 -16.65 6.48
N PRO A 30 0.39 -16.22 7.70
CA PRO A 30 1.32 -15.84 8.76
C PRO A 30 2.38 -16.88 9.09
N GLN A 31 2.01 -18.17 9.07
CA GLN A 31 2.92 -19.29 9.38
C GLN A 31 3.98 -19.53 8.30
N ALA A 32 3.91 -18.88 7.14
CA ALA A 32 4.92 -18.97 6.10
C ALA A 32 6.15 -18.08 6.37
N ALA A 33 6.12 -17.25 7.41
CA ALA A 33 7.25 -16.43 7.80
C ALA A 33 8.44 -17.30 8.25
N LEU A 34 9.63 -16.98 7.74
CA LEU A 34 10.88 -17.60 8.18
C LEU A 34 11.33 -17.03 9.54
N PRO A 35 12.28 -17.67 10.23
CA PRO A 35 12.87 -17.12 11.44
C PRO A 35 13.37 -15.68 11.22
N GLY A 36 13.00 -14.75 12.10
CA GLY A 36 13.33 -13.33 11.96
C GLY A 36 12.41 -12.53 11.05
N GLU A 37 11.39 -13.15 10.47
CA GLU A 37 10.43 -12.49 9.60
C GLU A 37 9.02 -12.44 10.21
N VAL A 38 8.21 -11.54 9.69
CA VAL A 38 6.77 -11.49 9.95
C VAL A 38 6.01 -11.11 8.68
N ILE A 39 4.90 -11.80 8.43
CA ILE A 39 3.99 -11.47 7.33
C ILE A 39 3.05 -10.35 7.79
N LEU A 40 2.92 -9.30 6.99
CA LEU A 40 1.99 -8.18 7.23
C LEU A 40 0.54 -8.61 6.95
N SER A 41 0.11 -9.66 7.63
CA SER A 41 -1.19 -10.29 7.41
C SER A 41 -2.34 -9.38 7.81
N LYS A 42 -3.35 -9.30 6.93
CA LYS A 42 -4.62 -8.62 7.22
C LYS A 42 -5.50 -9.38 8.22
N ARG A 43 -5.08 -10.57 8.64
CA ARG A 43 -5.80 -11.41 9.62
C ARG A 43 -5.50 -11.04 11.07
N ASN A 44 -4.52 -10.17 11.28
CA ASN A 44 -4.15 -9.65 12.59
C ASN A 44 -3.83 -8.15 12.51
N GLU A 45 -3.38 -7.56 13.61
CA GLU A 45 -3.10 -6.12 13.70
C GLU A 45 -2.01 -5.61 12.76
N LEU A 46 -1.15 -6.48 12.23
CA LEU A 46 -0.13 -6.09 11.26
C LEU A 46 -0.75 -5.62 9.93
N GLY A 47 -1.97 -6.03 9.66
CA GLY A 47 -2.74 -5.57 8.50
C GLY A 47 -2.94 -4.06 8.45
N ILE A 48 -2.82 -3.36 9.59
CA ILE A 48 -2.87 -1.89 9.63
C ILE A 48 -1.74 -1.24 8.81
N LEU A 49 -0.63 -1.94 8.60
CA LEU A 49 0.50 -1.51 7.79
C LEU A 49 0.25 -1.70 6.28
N SER A 50 -0.79 -2.44 5.88
CA SER A 50 -1.18 -2.55 4.48
C SER A 50 -1.64 -1.21 3.92
N ASN A 51 -1.39 -0.97 2.63
CA ASN A 51 -1.97 0.18 1.91
C ASN A 51 -3.50 0.11 1.86
N PHE A 52 -4.08 -1.09 1.99
CA PHE A 52 -5.51 -1.37 2.02
C PHE A 52 -6.21 -0.92 3.31
N ALA A 53 -5.46 -0.77 4.40
CA ALA A 53 -6.04 -0.48 5.71
C ALA A 53 -6.79 0.86 5.71
N THR A 54 -7.95 0.86 6.33
CA THR A 54 -8.75 2.07 6.60
C THR A 54 -8.07 2.88 7.70
N THR A 55 -7.04 3.61 7.32
CA THR A 55 -6.23 4.49 8.18
C THR A 55 -6.18 5.86 7.53
N PRO A 56 -7.23 6.67 7.71
CA PRO A 56 -7.35 7.94 7.02
C PRO A 56 -6.25 8.91 7.43
N PHE A 57 -5.84 9.73 6.47
CA PHE A 57 -4.84 10.77 6.67
C PHE A 57 -5.15 11.98 5.79
N THR A 58 -4.61 13.12 6.17
CA THR A 58 -4.63 14.35 5.38
C THR A 58 -3.25 14.57 4.77
N TYR A 59 -3.21 14.81 3.47
CA TYR A 59 -1.99 15.14 2.76
C TYR A 59 -2.28 16.27 1.78
N ARG A 60 -1.46 17.33 1.83
CA ARG A 60 -1.63 18.56 1.05
C ARG A 60 -3.06 19.14 1.12
N GLY A 61 -3.59 19.23 2.33
CA GLY A 61 -4.91 19.80 2.61
C GLY A 61 -6.11 18.92 2.22
N ARG A 62 -5.90 17.75 1.67
CA ARG A 62 -6.97 16.83 1.28
C ARG A 62 -6.92 15.55 2.11
N ARG A 63 -8.12 15.04 2.48
CA ARG A 63 -8.28 13.79 3.21
C ARG A 63 -8.38 12.60 2.26
N TYR A 64 -7.72 11.49 2.65
CA TYR A 64 -7.74 10.19 1.99
C TYR A 64 -8.12 9.12 2.99
N ALA A 65 -8.90 8.12 2.56
CA ALA A 65 -9.34 7.06 3.44
C ALA A 65 -8.28 5.96 3.64
N SER A 66 -7.40 5.78 2.66
CA SER A 66 -6.32 4.79 2.67
C SER A 66 -5.18 5.21 1.73
N VAL A 67 -4.02 4.59 1.88
CA VAL A 67 -2.91 4.77 0.91
C VAL A 67 -3.29 4.17 -0.44
N GLU A 68 -4.07 3.09 -0.46
CA GLU A 68 -4.56 2.51 -1.71
C GLU A 68 -5.48 3.49 -2.45
N GLY A 69 -6.44 4.09 -1.77
CA GLY A 69 -7.32 5.12 -2.36
C GLY A 69 -6.53 6.32 -2.90
N PHE A 70 -5.53 6.80 -2.14
CA PHE A 70 -4.61 7.84 -2.60
C PHE A 70 -3.87 7.44 -3.88
N TRP A 71 -3.38 6.21 -3.93
CA TRP A 71 -2.66 5.69 -5.10
C TRP A 71 -3.59 5.61 -6.32
N GLN A 72 -4.70 4.92 -6.15
CA GLN A 72 -5.58 4.59 -7.27
C GLN A 72 -6.29 5.84 -7.84
N MET A 73 -6.55 6.86 -7.01
CA MET A 73 -7.17 8.07 -7.52
C MET A 73 -6.29 8.81 -8.55
N MET A 74 -4.96 8.68 -8.49
CA MET A 74 -4.05 9.33 -9.45
C MET A 74 -4.21 8.80 -10.88
N LEU A 75 -4.75 7.58 -11.04
CA LEU A 75 -5.04 6.98 -12.34
C LEU A 75 -6.27 7.62 -13.01
N TYR A 76 -7.15 8.24 -12.23
CA TYR A 76 -8.36 8.88 -12.71
C TYR A 76 -8.07 10.31 -13.21
N PRO A 77 -8.85 10.82 -14.18
CA PRO A 77 -8.73 12.20 -14.65
C PRO A 77 -8.78 13.20 -13.50
N GLU A 78 -7.93 14.21 -13.55
CA GLU A 78 -7.85 15.26 -12.52
C GLU A 78 -8.89 16.36 -12.70
N GLY A 79 -9.36 16.57 -13.93
CA GLY A 79 -10.36 17.55 -14.28
C GLY A 79 -10.81 17.39 -15.73
N SER A 80 -11.68 18.29 -16.21
CA SER A 80 -12.21 18.27 -17.58
C SER A 80 -11.11 18.45 -18.64
N ASP A 81 -10.04 19.14 -18.30
CA ASP A 81 -8.92 19.41 -19.21
C ASP A 81 -7.90 18.28 -19.27
N ASP A 82 -8.05 17.28 -18.41
CA ASP A 82 -7.23 16.07 -18.45
C ASP A 82 -7.58 15.25 -19.69
N PRO A 83 -6.63 14.94 -20.58
CA PRO A 83 -6.92 14.20 -21.82
C PRO A 83 -7.53 12.83 -21.59
N ARG A 84 -7.39 12.26 -20.39
CA ARG A 84 -8.06 11.02 -20.00
C ARG A 84 -9.58 11.20 -19.85
N ALA A 85 -10.04 12.40 -19.43
CA ALA A 85 -11.46 12.70 -19.26
C ALA A 85 -12.22 12.77 -20.60
N THR A 86 -11.53 13.20 -21.66
CA THR A 86 -12.12 13.45 -22.98
C THR A 86 -11.85 12.34 -24.01
N ALA A 87 -11.14 11.29 -23.61
CA ALA A 87 -10.82 10.18 -24.52
C ALA A 87 -12.07 9.42 -24.96
N ALA A 88 -12.28 9.37 -26.27
CA ALA A 88 -13.48 8.76 -26.86
C ALA A 88 -13.58 7.26 -26.52
N GLY A 89 -14.80 6.82 -26.19
CA GLY A 89 -15.11 5.41 -25.94
C GLY A 89 -14.64 4.89 -24.58
N LEU A 90 -14.07 5.73 -23.72
CA LEU A 90 -13.71 5.35 -22.36
C LEU A 90 -14.79 5.78 -21.36
N MET A 91 -15.01 4.90 -20.39
CA MET A 91 -15.89 5.19 -19.25
C MET A 91 -15.07 5.12 -17.96
N TRP A 92 -15.25 6.12 -17.12
CA TRP A 92 -14.66 6.16 -15.79
C TRP A 92 -15.77 5.86 -14.77
N PRO A 93 -15.77 4.66 -14.15
CA PRO A 93 -16.87 4.24 -13.26
C PRO A 93 -16.96 5.07 -11.99
N HIS A 94 -15.90 5.79 -11.66
CA HIS A 94 -15.79 6.63 -10.47
C HIS A 94 -15.14 7.97 -10.82
N THR A 95 -15.39 8.95 -9.99
CA THR A 95 -14.63 10.20 -9.96
C THR A 95 -13.32 10.00 -9.17
N ARG A 96 -12.34 10.84 -9.44
CA ARG A 96 -11.09 10.88 -8.67
C ARG A 96 -11.32 11.06 -7.17
N ASP A 97 -12.32 11.88 -6.82
CA ASP A 97 -12.68 12.18 -5.43
C ASP A 97 -13.30 10.99 -4.71
N GLU A 98 -14.16 10.24 -5.38
CA GLU A 98 -14.71 8.99 -4.84
C GLU A 98 -13.61 7.97 -4.58
N VAL A 99 -12.69 7.77 -5.53
CA VAL A 99 -11.59 6.81 -5.37
C VAL A 99 -10.67 7.20 -4.21
N ALA A 100 -10.44 8.48 -3.99
CA ALA A 100 -9.66 8.99 -2.85
C ALA A 100 -10.25 8.59 -1.48
N GLN A 101 -11.54 8.29 -1.41
CA GLN A 101 -12.25 7.86 -0.21
C GLN A 101 -12.47 6.34 -0.13
N MET A 102 -11.98 5.57 -1.10
CA MET A 102 -12.07 4.11 -1.10
C MET A 102 -10.93 3.46 -0.30
N THR A 103 -11.15 2.22 0.09
CA THR A 103 -10.17 1.39 0.80
C THR A 103 -10.13 -0.02 0.22
N ALA A 104 -9.11 -0.78 0.55
CA ALA A 104 -9.02 -2.21 0.27
C ALA A 104 -9.31 -2.59 -1.20
N PHE A 105 -10.11 -3.65 -1.40
CA PHE A 105 -10.42 -4.18 -2.72
C PHE A 105 -11.30 -3.26 -3.55
N GLU A 106 -12.08 -2.37 -2.94
CA GLU A 106 -12.84 -1.35 -3.65
C GLU A 106 -11.90 -0.39 -4.38
N ALA A 107 -10.93 0.19 -3.67
CA ALA A 107 -9.90 1.05 -4.27
C ALA A 107 -9.10 0.31 -5.35
N LYS A 108 -8.71 -0.95 -5.08
CA LYS A 108 -7.98 -1.77 -6.05
C LYS A 108 -8.81 -2.05 -7.30
N GLY A 109 -10.09 -2.34 -7.16
CA GLY A 109 -11.01 -2.55 -8.28
C GLY A 109 -11.15 -1.30 -9.15
N ALA A 110 -11.31 -0.14 -8.52
CA ALA A 110 -11.30 1.15 -9.21
C ALA A 110 -10.00 1.36 -9.99
N GLY A 111 -8.85 1.07 -9.36
CA GLY A 111 -7.54 1.13 -10.02
C GLY A 111 -7.43 0.22 -11.23
N THR A 112 -7.91 -1.01 -11.13
CA THR A 112 -7.91 -1.97 -12.25
C THR A 112 -8.72 -1.44 -13.44
N ALA A 113 -9.89 -0.84 -13.20
CA ALA A 113 -10.69 -0.22 -14.24
C ALA A 113 -9.93 0.95 -14.92
N ALA A 114 -9.29 1.81 -14.13
CA ALA A 114 -8.48 2.91 -14.63
C ALA A 114 -7.27 2.43 -15.45
N GLU A 115 -6.57 1.39 -15.00
CA GLU A 115 -5.43 0.80 -15.73
C GLU A 115 -5.85 0.21 -17.08
N ASN A 116 -7.04 -0.36 -17.17
CA ASN A 116 -7.59 -0.82 -18.45
C ASN A 116 -7.80 0.34 -19.43
N ASN A 117 -8.35 1.47 -18.94
CA ASN A 117 -8.49 2.68 -19.74
C ASN A 117 -7.13 3.23 -20.18
N MET A 118 -6.17 3.31 -19.27
CA MET A 118 -4.80 3.77 -19.58
C MET A 118 -4.13 2.88 -20.64
N ARG A 119 -4.33 1.56 -20.53
CA ARG A 119 -3.81 0.61 -21.53
C ARG A 119 -4.45 0.85 -22.90
N THR A 120 -5.77 1.07 -22.96
CA THR A 120 -6.49 1.39 -24.20
C THR A 120 -5.98 2.68 -24.81
N MET A 121 -5.61 3.67 -23.98
CA MET A 121 -5.02 4.93 -24.44
C MET A 121 -3.52 4.82 -24.82
N GLY A 122 -2.86 3.71 -24.51
CA GLY A 122 -1.41 3.56 -24.69
C GLY A 122 -0.56 4.50 -23.82
N ILE A 123 -1.04 4.83 -22.61
CA ILE A 123 -0.37 5.75 -21.69
C ILE A 123 0.18 5.03 -20.44
N ASN A 124 1.29 5.56 -19.93
CA ASN A 124 1.95 5.08 -18.71
C ASN A 124 2.26 6.27 -17.78
N TRP A 125 1.27 7.09 -17.50
CA TRP A 125 1.44 8.25 -16.63
C TRP A 125 0.17 8.52 -15.82
N VAL A 126 0.37 9.15 -14.68
CA VAL A 126 -0.66 9.64 -13.77
C VAL A 126 -0.47 11.14 -13.51
N THR A 127 -1.42 11.75 -12.84
CA THR A 127 -1.32 13.16 -12.45
C THR A 127 -1.54 13.35 -10.96
N PHE A 128 -0.89 14.38 -10.41
CA PHE A 128 -1.14 14.86 -9.07
C PHE A 128 -0.89 16.38 -9.03
N GLU A 129 -1.88 17.16 -8.59
CA GLU A 129 -1.84 18.64 -8.55
C GLU A 129 -1.40 19.25 -9.89
N GLY A 130 -2.02 18.82 -10.98
CA GLY A 130 -1.73 19.28 -12.33
C GLY A 130 -0.42 18.78 -12.92
N LYS A 131 0.38 18.05 -12.16
CA LYS A 131 1.67 17.55 -12.62
C LYS A 131 1.56 16.11 -13.10
N ARG A 132 2.03 15.88 -14.33
CA ARG A 132 2.13 14.55 -14.93
C ARG A 132 3.41 13.87 -14.52
N MET A 133 3.32 12.58 -14.18
CA MET A 133 4.46 11.76 -13.83
C MET A 133 4.30 10.33 -14.35
N GLU A 134 5.43 9.64 -14.55
CA GLU A 134 5.43 8.24 -14.95
C GLU A 134 4.81 7.36 -13.85
N TYR A 135 3.91 6.46 -14.27
CA TYR A 135 3.27 5.48 -13.38
C TYR A 135 4.11 4.20 -13.30
N ARG A 136 4.28 3.66 -12.11
CA ARG A 136 5.06 2.42 -11.87
C ARG A 136 6.48 2.49 -12.40
N SER A 137 7.14 3.61 -12.16
CA SER A 137 8.54 3.76 -12.55
C SER A 137 9.43 2.80 -11.78
N MET A 138 10.30 2.08 -12.49
CA MET A 138 11.34 1.22 -11.89
C MET A 138 12.43 2.04 -11.17
N ARG A 139 12.44 3.35 -11.35
CA ARG A 139 13.32 4.28 -10.61
C ARG A 139 12.51 4.89 -9.47
N LYS A 140 13.17 5.22 -8.37
CA LYS A 140 12.56 5.96 -7.25
C LYS A 140 12.23 7.40 -7.67
N ALA A 141 11.27 7.54 -8.59
CA ALA A 141 10.85 8.77 -9.24
C ALA A 141 9.74 9.47 -8.43
N GLU A 142 9.03 10.39 -9.05
CA GLU A 142 8.07 11.25 -8.39
C GLU A 142 6.86 10.49 -7.84
N HIS A 143 6.31 9.55 -8.61
CA HIS A 143 5.21 8.70 -8.15
C HIS A 143 5.59 7.94 -6.87
N TYR A 144 6.79 7.32 -6.84
CA TYR A 144 7.31 6.68 -5.63
C TYR A 144 7.37 7.64 -4.44
N ARG A 145 7.88 8.86 -4.65
CA ARG A 145 7.97 9.86 -3.57
C ARG A 145 6.60 10.22 -3.00
N LEU A 146 5.59 10.40 -3.85
CA LEU A 146 4.22 10.68 -3.41
C LEU A 146 3.64 9.53 -2.57
N VAL A 147 3.89 8.28 -2.96
CA VAL A 147 3.46 7.11 -2.18
C VAL A 147 4.14 7.08 -0.81
N VAL A 148 5.46 7.32 -0.76
CA VAL A 148 6.21 7.40 0.51
C VAL A 148 5.69 8.54 1.40
N GLU A 149 5.43 9.72 0.84
CA GLU A 149 4.88 10.87 1.58
C GLU A 149 3.47 10.56 2.13
N ALA A 150 2.62 9.89 1.36
CA ALA A 150 1.31 9.43 1.82
C ALA A 150 1.42 8.41 2.97
N MET A 151 2.35 7.45 2.86
CA MET A 151 2.61 6.49 3.93
C MET A 151 3.15 7.18 5.19
N ARG A 152 3.99 8.21 5.04
CA ARG A 152 4.48 9.02 6.16
C ARG A 152 3.34 9.81 6.82
N ALA A 153 2.46 10.43 6.05
CA ALA A 153 1.28 11.10 6.57
C ALA A 153 0.35 10.14 7.33
N LYS A 154 0.14 8.92 6.80
CA LYS A 154 -0.57 7.86 7.51
C LYS A 154 0.11 7.52 8.85
N LEU A 155 1.42 7.35 8.86
CA LEU A 155 2.21 7.03 10.06
C LEU A 155 2.08 8.10 11.14
N GLU A 156 2.21 9.36 10.75
CA GLU A 156 2.22 10.51 11.66
C GLU A 156 0.83 10.79 12.26
N GLN A 157 -0.23 10.56 11.48
CA GLN A 157 -1.59 10.89 11.87
C GLN A 157 -2.36 9.72 12.51
N ASN A 158 -1.80 8.51 12.51
CA ASN A 158 -2.42 7.32 13.09
C ASN A 158 -1.52 6.71 14.17
N PRO A 159 -1.68 7.07 15.45
CA PRO A 159 -0.83 6.57 16.54
C PRO A 159 -0.72 5.05 16.58
N LYS A 160 -1.81 4.33 16.25
CA LYS A 160 -1.80 2.86 16.22
C LYS A 160 -0.92 2.29 15.11
N VAL A 161 -0.82 2.95 13.96
CA VAL A 161 0.12 2.56 12.89
C VAL A 161 1.56 2.66 13.41
N ARG A 162 1.88 3.76 14.08
CA ARG A 162 3.21 3.97 14.68
C ARG A 162 3.53 2.94 15.76
N GLU A 163 2.58 2.68 16.65
CA GLU A 163 2.70 1.67 17.72
C GLU A 163 3.03 0.29 17.15
N ILE A 164 2.22 -0.17 16.18
CA ILE A 164 2.40 -1.49 15.57
C ILE A 164 3.71 -1.54 14.78
N LEU A 165 4.06 -0.51 14.02
CA LEU A 165 5.32 -0.47 13.28
C LEU A 165 6.53 -0.59 14.22
N LEU A 166 6.55 0.15 15.32
CA LEU A 166 7.62 0.08 16.31
C LEU A 166 7.65 -1.26 17.06
N ALA A 167 6.48 -1.85 17.29
CA ALA A 167 6.38 -3.17 17.93
C ALA A 167 6.98 -4.30 17.08
N THR A 168 7.13 -4.10 15.76
CA THR A 168 7.83 -5.08 14.91
C THR A 168 9.34 -5.15 15.16
N GLY A 169 9.90 -4.24 15.95
CA GLY A 169 11.31 -4.27 16.40
C GLY A 169 12.30 -4.32 15.26
N ASP A 170 13.01 -5.43 15.15
CA ASP A 170 14.01 -5.71 14.11
C ASP A 170 13.56 -6.78 13.09
N LEU A 171 12.32 -7.28 13.21
CA LEU A 171 11.79 -8.26 12.29
C LEU A 171 11.81 -7.77 10.84
N VAL A 172 12.14 -8.66 9.93
CA VAL A 172 11.99 -8.41 8.50
C VAL A 172 10.51 -8.50 8.15
N LEU A 173 9.98 -7.41 7.62
CA LEU A 173 8.59 -7.34 7.19
C LEU A 173 8.44 -7.97 5.80
N ARG A 174 7.41 -8.79 5.62
CA ARG A 174 7.06 -9.42 4.35
C ARG A 174 5.62 -9.11 3.96
N PRO A 175 5.32 -8.96 2.67
CA PRO A 175 3.95 -8.79 2.21
C PRO A 175 3.14 -10.09 2.44
N ASP A 176 1.83 -9.94 2.56
CA ASP A 176 0.89 -11.06 2.65
C ASP A 176 0.42 -11.59 1.28
N HIS A 177 1.12 -11.24 0.22
CA HIS A 177 0.83 -11.66 -1.15
C HIS A 177 2.13 -11.81 -1.96
N ILE A 178 2.06 -12.62 -3.01
CA ILE A 178 3.18 -12.84 -3.91
C ILE A 178 3.48 -11.54 -4.66
N GLN A 179 4.75 -11.16 -4.66
CA GLN A 179 5.26 -10.06 -5.46
C GLN A 179 6.31 -10.58 -6.45
N GLU A 180 6.21 -10.10 -7.69
CA GLU A 180 7.23 -10.36 -8.69
C GLU A 180 8.55 -9.70 -8.29
N PRO A 181 9.70 -10.34 -8.56
CA PRO A 181 11.02 -9.76 -8.26
C PRO A 181 11.24 -8.39 -8.93
N SER A 182 10.62 -8.18 -10.09
CA SER A 182 10.65 -6.93 -10.87
C SER A 182 9.60 -5.92 -10.45
N ALA A 183 8.86 -6.16 -9.37
CA ALA A 183 7.84 -5.23 -8.90
C ALA A 183 8.40 -3.82 -8.68
N PRO A 184 7.69 -2.77 -9.11
CA PRO A 184 8.12 -1.39 -8.91
C PRO A 184 8.37 -1.08 -7.42
N PRO A 185 9.29 -0.17 -7.10
CA PRO A 185 9.59 0.20 -5.71
C PRO A 185 8.36 0.59 -4.90
N GLU A 186 7.38 1.22 -5.52
CA GLU A 186 6.13 1.63 -4.91
C GLU A 186 5.31 0.46 -4.36
N TRP A 187 5.42 -0.72 -4.99
CA TRP A 187 4.71 -1.92 -4.54
C TRP A 187 5.35 -2.57 -3.32
N GLN A 188 6.61 -2.23 -3.06
CA GLN A 188 7.39 -2.83 -1.97
C GLN A 188 7.15 -2.07 -0.65
N TYR A 189 5.89 -1.80 -0.31
CA TYR A 189 5.48 -1.02 0.86
C TYR A 189 6.10 -1.51 2.18
N PHE A 190 6.34 -2.82 2.31
CA PHE A 190 6.99 -3.41 3.48
C PHE A 190 8.45 -2.95 3.64
N LYS A 191 9.17 -2.68 2.55
CA LYS A 191 10.51 -2.08 2.60
C LYS A 191 10.45 -0.62 3.04
N ILE A 192 9.48 0.13 2.52
CA ILE A 192 9.25 1.53 2.92
C ILE A 192 8.97 1.60 4.43
N TRP A 193 8.16 0.68 4.96
CA TRP A 193 7.91 0.60 6.41
C TRP A 193 9.16 0.28 7.21
N MET A 194 10.04 -0.61 6.75
CA MET A 194 11.31 -0.89 7.43
C MET A 194 12.23 0.34 7.45
N GLU A 195 12.30 1.09 6.35
CA GLU A 195 13.05 2.36 6.28
C GLU A 195 12.50 3.37 7.30
N MET A 196 11.18 3.61 7.31
CA MET A 196 10.52 4.52 8.26
C MET A 196 10.70 4.08 9.72
N ARG A 197 10.64 2.78 10.00
CA ARG A 197 10.91 2.23 11.33
C ARG A 197 12.31 2.55 11.81
N THR A 198 13.31 2.37 10.94
CA THR A 198 14.71 2.68 11.25
C THR A 198 14.88 4.17 11.57
N GLU A 199 14.26 5.07 10.80
CA GLU A 199 14.25 6.50 11.08
C GLU A 199 13.63 6.81 12.45
N LEU A 200 12.50 6.18 12.80
CA LEU A 200 11.83 6.38 14.09
C LEU A 200 12.67 5.87 15.28
N GLN A 201 13.44 4.82 15.08
CA GLN A 201 14.33 4.25 16.12
C GLN A 201 15.57 5.11 16.34
N ALA A 202 16.11 5.73 15.28
CA ALA A 202 17.27 6.61 15.36
C ALA A 202 16.97 7.96 16.04
N ASN A 203 15.71 8.38 16.07
CA ASN A 203 15.25 9.65 16.65
C ASN A 203 14.70 9.51 18.10
N LYS A 204 14.94 8.38 18.76
CA LYS A 204 14.64 8.16 20.19
C LYS A 204 15.87 8.45 21.03
#